data_41f48a5d38c99e9a4a9deee7d8aa3683
#
_entry.id   41f48a5d38c99e9a4a9deee7d8aa3683
#
_cell.length_a   1.000
_cell.length_b   1.000
_cell.length_c   1.000
_cell.angle_alpha   90.00
_cell.angle_beta   90.00
_cell.angle_gamma   90.00
#
_symmetry.space_group_name_H-M   'P 1'
#
loop_
_entity.id
_entity.type
_entity.pdbx_description
1 polymer ?
#
loop_
_entity_poly.entity_id
_entity_poly.type
_entity_poly.pdbx_seq_one_letter_code
_entity_poly.pdbx_strand_id
1 'polypeptide(L)'
;MALFSPRVDLALKIAAVGHSGQVRKGTELPYIAHPVHVARLLEQAGLPEPVVIAGILHDVLEDLEPDDAAARARFRAVFPFLAGVADDAIGFRAGLTAYLVERFGDETMALVEAVTEQKEIDGRSRAWIERKREAIAHLQHARTEILALKAADVLHNVQSICQDIDAAGPEIMQRFNASPDQTLWYYRSVADVCGRRLTGPASGLAHELDEAVGALAVALAGHFNPLTTNRSDSSRE
;
A
#
# COMPACT_ATOMS: atom_id res chain seq x y z
N MET A 1 -12.46 -25.88 -0.96
CA MET A 1 -12.53 -24.43 -1.24
C MET A 1 -12.83 -24.26 -2.71
N ALA A 2 -13.78 -23.40 -3.12
CA ALA A 2 -14.04 -23.11 -4.53
C ALA A 2 -12.82 -22.40 -5.13
N LEU A 3 -12.44 -22.77 -6.36
CA LEU A 3 -11.31 -22.15 -7.06
C LEU A 3 -11.62 -20.72 -7.55
N PHE A 4 -12.89 -20.34 -7.59
CA PHE A 4 -13.35 -19.04 -8.05
C PHE A 4 -14.26 -18.41 -7.00
N SER A 5 -13.94 -17.17 -6.62
CA SER A 5 -14.79 -16.32 -5.78
C SER A 5 -15.31 -15.12 -6.59
N PRO A 6 -16.64 -15.03 -6.81
CA PRO A 6 -17.24 -13.87 -7.46
C PRO A 6 -16.98 -12.55 -6.73
N ARG A 7 -16.79 -12.60 -5.40
CA ARG A 7 -16.49 -11.40 -4.58
C ARG A 7 -15.07 -10.92 -4.83
N VAL A 8 -14.09 -11.82 -4.86
CA VAL A 8 -12.69 -11.50 -5.18
C VAL A 8 -12.60 -10.97 -6.62
N ASP A 9 -13.29 -11.61 -7.59
CA ASP A 9 -13.33 -11.12 -8.97
C ASP A 9 -13.91 -9.71 -9.08
N LEU A 10 -15.01 -9.42 -8.36
CA LEU A 10 -15.58 -8.07 -8.31
C LEU A 10 -14.61 -7.05 -7.69
N ALA A 11 -13.93 -7.40 -6.59
CA ALA A 11 -12.94 -6.53 -5.94
C ALA A 11 -11.78 -6.18 -6.89
N LEU A 12 -11.27 -7.18 -7.64
CA LEU A 12 -10.23 -6.98 -8.65
C LEU A 12 -10.68 -6.04 -9.78
N LYS A 13 -11.93 -6.19 -10.27
CA LYS A 13 -12.49 -5.28 -11.27
C LYS A 13 -12.59 -3.85 -10.76
N ILE A 14 -13.02 -3.66 -9.51
CA ILE A 14 -13.12 -2.36 -8.88
C ILE A 14 -11.73 -1.73 -8.73
N ALA A 15 -10.75 -2.46 -8.22
CA ALA A 15 -9.37 -2.00 -8.07
C ALA A 15 -8.73 -1.67 -9.44
N ALA A 16 -8.96 -2.49 -10.47
CA ALA A 16 -8.47 -2.25 -11.82
C ALA A 16 -9.04 -0.96 -12.43
N VAL A 17 -10.31 -0.64 -12.17
CA VAL A 17 -10.92 0.62 -12.62
C VAL A 17 -10.41 1.80 -11.80
N GLY A 18 -10.31 1.65 -10.47
CA GLY A 18 -9.83 2.70 -9.57
C GLY A 18 -8.39 3.12 -9.89
N HIS A 19 -7.51 2.16 -10.12
CA HIS A 19 -6.10 2.40 -10.42
C HIS A 19 -5.78 2.49 -11.93
N SER A 20 -6.81 2.63 -12.78
CA SER A 20 -6.59 2.72 -14.24
C SER A 20 -5.80 3.97 -14.62
N GLY A 21 -4.67 3.78 -15.28
CA GLY A 21 -3.74 4.85 -15.65
C GLY A 21 -2.77 5.26 -14.55
N GLN A 22 -2.94 4.76 -13.33
CA GLN A 22 -2.00 4.98 -12.24
C GLN A 22 -0.79 4.04 -12.38
N VAL A 23 0.40 4.55 -12.12
CA VAL A 23 1.65 3.78 -12.11
C VAL A 23 2.33 3.83 -10.75
N ARG A 24 3.16 2.86 -10.46
CA ARG A 24 4.02 2.86 -9.26
C ARG A 24 4.98 4.03 -9.34
N LYS A 25 5.17 4.72 -8.22
CA LYS A 25 5.91 5.99 -8.14
C LYS A 25 7.32 5.86 -8.72
N GLY A 26 7.60 6.66 -9.75
CA GLY A 26 8.88 6.67 -10.45
C GLY A 26 9.14 5.49 -11.39
N THR A 27 8.09 4.80 -11.81
CA THR A 27 8.15 3.69 -12.78
C THR A 27 7.00 3.80 -13.80
N GLU A 28 7.02 2.95 -14.83
CA GLU A 28 5.90 2.75 -15.76
C GLU A 28 5.04 1.54 -15.38
N LEU A 29 5.30 0.91 -14.23
CA LEU A 29 4.58 -0.29 -13.82
C LEU A 29 3.15 0.08 -13.37
N PRO A 30 2.08 -0.52 -13.94
CA PRO A 30 0.71 -0.27 -13.51
C PRO A 30 0.50 -0.52 -12.02
N TYR A 31 -0.15 0.44 -11.34
CA TYR A 31 -0.33 0.40 -9.88
C TYR A 31 -1.08 -0.84 -9.40
N ILE A 32 -2.02 -1.36 -10.21
CA ILE A 32 -2.83 -2.54 -9.88
C ILE A 32 -1.97 -3.77 -9.48
N ALA A 33 -0.71 -3.84 -9.92
CA ALA A 33 0.20 -4.91 -9.52
C ALA A 33 0.40 -4.96 -7.99
N HIS A 34 0.35 -3.79 -7.30
CA HIS A 34 0.49 -3.71 -5.86
C HIS A 34 -0.65 -4.39 -5.10
N PRO A 35 -1.91 -3.96 -5.20
CA PRO A 35 -3.00 -4.58 -4.45
C PRO A 35 -3.22 -6.05 -4.81
N VAL A 36 -2.95 -6.47 -6.06
CA VAL A 36 -2.98 -7.88 -6.44
C VAL A 36 -1.94 -8.68 -5.68
N HIS A 37 -0.72 -8.16 -5.54
CA HIS A 37 0.35 -8.83 -4.79
C HIS A 37 0.06 -8.88 -3.30
N VAL A 38 -0.44 -7.79 -2.71
CA VAL A 38 -0.89 -7.74 -1.32
C VAL A 38 -1.94 -8.81 -1.04
N ALA A 39 -2.97 -8.91 -1.90
CA ALA A 39 -3.99 -9.93 -1.77
C ALA A 39 -3.42 -11.36 -1.84
N ARG A 40 -2.45 -11.60 -2.74
CA ARG A 40 -1.79 -12.89 -2.86
C ARG A 40 -0.98 -13.25 -1.61
N LEU A 41 -0.26 -12.31 -1.01
CA LEU A 41 0.45 -12.52 0.25
C LEU A 41 -0.51 -12.92 1.39
N LEU A 42 -1.66 -12.22 1.48
CA LEU A 42 -2.69 -12.54 2.46
C LEU A 42 -3.32 -13.93 2.24
N GLU A 43 -3.59 -14.29 0.99
CA GLU A 43 -4.10 -15.61 0.63
C GLU A 43 -3.10 -16.72 0.99
N GLN A 44 -1.82 -16.53 0.65
CA GLN A 44 -0.75 -17.48 0.96
C GLN A 44 -0.52 -17.62 2.47
N ALA A 45 -0.73 -16.56 3.24
CA ALA A 45 -0.69 -16.59 4.70
C ALA A 45 -1.97 -17.21 5.30
N GLY A 46 -2.91 -17.70 4.50
CA GLY A 46 -4.13 -18.38 4.96
C GLY A 46 -5.15 -17.45 5.59
N LEU A 47 -5.14 -16.16 5.28
CA LEU A 47 -6.13 -15.20 5.77
C LEU A 47 -7.48 -15.43 5.09
N PRO A 48 -8.60 -15.14 5.78
CA PRO A 48 -9.94 -15.33 5.23
C PRO A 48 -10.25 -14.35 4.10
N GLU A 49 -11.19 -14.73 3.21
CA GLU A 49 -11.60 -13.96 2.04
C GLU A 49 -11.86 -12.47 2.32
N PRO A 50 -12.52 -12.04 3.40
CA PRO A 50 -12.71 -10.61 3.71
C PRO A 50 -11.40 -9.83 3.81
N VAL A 51 -10.34 -10.44 4.36
CA VAL A 51 -9.01 -9.80 4.48
C VAL A 51 -8.32 -9.73 3.13
N VAL A 52 -8.42 -10.78 2.31
CA VAL A 52 -7.89 -10.79 0.94
C VAL A 52 -8.56 -9.71 0.09
N ILE A 53 -9.89 -9.58 0.18
CA ILE A 53 -10.66 -8.52 -0.50
C ILE A 53 -10.24 -7.13 0.01
N ALA A 54 -10.05 -6.97 1.33
CA ALA A 54 -9.54 -5.72 1.86
C ALA A 54 -8.14 -5.39 1.31
N GLY A 55 -7.27 -6.40 1.11
CA GLY A 55 -5.98 -6.23 0.45
C GLY A 55 -6.08 -5.75 -1.00
N ILE A 56 -7.11 -6.17 -1.75
CA ILE A 56 -7.36 -5.69 -3.11
C ILE A 56 -7.86 -4.24 -3.11
N LEU A 57 -8.66 -3.86 -2.12
CA LEU A 57 -9.41 -2.59 -2.11
C LEU A 57 -8.74 -1.48 -1.27
N HIS A 58 -7.67 -1.77 -0.51
CA HIS A 58 -7.16 -0.89 0.55
C HIS A 58 -6.79 0.52 0.06
N ASP A 59 -6.27 0.64 -1.16
CA ASP A 59 -5.87 1.92 -1.74
C ASP A 59 -6.95 2.57 -2.64
N VAL A 60 -8.02 1.83 -3.00
CA VAL A 60 -9.03 2.34 -3.96
C VAL A 60 -9.67 3.63 -3.48
N LEU A 61 -10.08 3.69 -2.20
CA LEU A 61 -10.70 4.90 -1.63
C LEU A 61 -9.65 5.94 -1.22
N GLU A 62 -8.45 5.54 -0.84
CA GLU A 62 -7.38 6.45 -0.46
C GLU A 62 -6.85 7.24 -1.66
N ASP A 63 -6.68 6.56 -2.80
CA ASP A 63 -6.10 7.12 -4.02
C ASP A 63 -7.13 7.74 -4.97
N LEU A 64 -8.43 7.62 -4.65
CA LEU A 64 -9.48 8.30 -5.40
C LEU A 64 -9.48 9.79 -5.04
N GLU A 65 -8.75 10.57 -5.85
CA GLU A 65 -8.68 12.03 -5.69
C GLU A 65 -10.06 12.65 -5.86
N PRO A 66 -10.43 13.61 -4.99
CA PRO A 66 -11.76 14.27 -5.05
C PRO A 66 -12.06 14.86 -6.42
N ASP A 67 -11.08 15.43 -7.10
CA ASP A 67 -11.26 16.15 -8.36
C ASP A 67 -11.06 15.27 -9.61
N ASP A 68 -10.77 13.95 -9.47
CA ASP A 68 -10.61 13.06 -10.61
C ASP A 68 -11.95 12.69 -11.28
N ALA A 69 -12.46 13.64 -12.08
CA ALA A 69 -13.64 13.43 -12.91
C ALA A 69 -13.48 12.27 -13.90
N ALA A 70 -12.25 12.00 -14.36
CA ALA A 70 -11.99 10.90 -15.27
C ALA A 70 -12.11 9.53 -14.55
N ALA A 71 -11.66 9.41 -13.31
CA ALA A 71 -11.89 8.21 -12.50
C ALA A 71 -13.38 7.98 -12.28
N ARG A 72 -14.15 9.02 -11.90
CA ARG A 72 -15.61 8.92 -11.74
C ARG A 72 -16.30 8.47 -13.01
N ALA A 73 -15.91 9.02 -14.16
CA ALA A 73 -16.45 8.59 -15.47
C ALA A 73 -16.10 7.14 -15.80
N ARG A 74 -14.88 6.68 -15.54
CA ARG A 74 -14.47 5.28 -15.72
C ARG A 74 -15.30 4.33 -14.84
N PHE A 75 -15.48 4.66 -13.57
CA PHE A 75 -16.32 3.85 -12.67
C PHE A 75 -17.76 3.76 -13.18
N ARG A 76 -18.37 4.83 -13.62
CA ARG A 76 -19.73 4.83 -14.16
C ARG A 76 -19.85 4.03 -15.46
N ALA A 77 -18.85 4.09 -16.32
CA ALA A 77 -18.83 3.33 -17.56
C ALA A 77 -18.80 1.81 -17.33
N VAL A 78 -18.09 1.37 -16.31
CA VAL A 78 -17.95 -0.06 -15.98
C VAL A 78 -19.03 -0.55 -15.02
N PHE A 79 -19.49 0.31 -14.11
CA PHE A 79 -20.44 -0.04 -13.06
C PHE A 79 -21.73 0.80 -13.18
N PRO A 80 -22.74 0.33 -13.95
CA PRO A 80 -23.98 1.08 -14.24
C PRO A 80 -24.76 1.50 -12.99
N PHE A 81 -24.64 0.81 -11.86
CA PHE A 81 -25.28 1.17 -10.60
C PHE A 81 -24.77 2.53 -10.06
N LEU A 82 -23.58 3.00 -10.45
CA LEU A 82 -23.06 4.31 -10.10
C LEU A 82 -23.65 5.44 -10.97
N ALA A 83 -24.43 5.13 -11.99
CA ALA A 83 -25.03 6.16 -12.86
C ALA A 83 -25.98 7.12 -12.13
N GLY A 84 -26.62 6.64 -11.04
CA GLY A 84 -27.51 7.46 -10.20
C GLY A 84 -26.83 8.16 -9.03
N VAL A 85 -25.52 7.98 -8.85
CA VAL A 85 -24.76 8.62 -7.77
C VAL A 85 -24.39 10.05 -8.19
N ALA A 86 -24.43 10.99 -7.22
CA ALA A 86 -24.08 12.39 -7.47
C ALA A 86 -22.70 12.55 -8.15
N ASP A 87 -22.57 13.55 -9.03
CA ASP A 87 -21.36 13.73 -9.85
C ASP A 87 -20.28 14.59 -9.16
N ASP A 88 -20.60 15.15 -8.00
CA ASP A 88 -19.58 15.79 -7.17
C ASP A 88 -18.71 14.73 -6.45
N ALA A 89 -17.54 15.17 -6.03
CA ALA A 89 -16.53 14.31 -5.40
C ALA A 89 -17.05 13.64 -4.11
N ILE A 90 -17.77 14.37 -3.29
CA ILE A 90 -18.26 13.89 -1.98
C ILE A 90 -19.35 12.83 -2.19
N GLY A 91 -20.35 13.15 -3.02
CA GLY A 91 -21.46 12.25 -3.32
C GLY A 91 -21.00 10.98 -4.02
N PHE A 92 -20.06 11.09 -4.97
CA PHE A 92 -19.51 9.92 -5.65
C PHE A 92 -18.75 8.99 -4.68
N ARG A 93 -17.87 9.55 -3.84
CA ARG A 93 -17.13 8.77 -2.83
C ARG A 93 -18.09 8.08 -1.86
N ALA A 94 -19.10 8.79 -1.37
CA ALA A 94 -20.12 8.22 -0.49
C ALA A 94 -20.90 7.09 -1.17
N GLY A 95 -21.33 7.27 -2.43
CA GLY A 95 -22.03 6.25 -3.19
C GLY A 95 -21.16 5.02 -3.48
N LEU A 96 -19.90 5.21 -3.83
CA LEU A 96 -18.95 4.10 -4.01
C LEU A 96 -18.73 3.36 -2.68
N THR A 97 -18.52 4.07 -1.59
CA THR A 97 -18.35 3.44 -0.26
C THR A 97 -19.59 2.64 0.14
N ALA A 98 -20.80 3.18 -0.04
CA ALA A 98 -22.04 2.46 0.25
C ALA A 98 -22.16 1.19 -0.58
N TYR A 99 -21.79 1.24 -1.85
CA TYR A 99 -21.76 0.06 -2.70
C TYR A 99 -20.74 -0.99 -2.23
N LEU A 100 -19.54 -0.57 -1.85
CA LEU A 100 -18.51 -1.48 -1.34
C LEU A 100 -18.99 -2.17 -0.05
N VAL A 101 -19.65 -1.43 0.85
CA VAL A 101 -20.25 -1.99 2.07
C VAL A 101 -21.34 -3.03 1.70
N GLU A 102 -22.23 -2.71 0.75
CA GLU A 102 -23.29 -3.62 0.30
C GLU A 102 -22.72 -4.93 -0.26
N ARG A 103 -21.61 -4.86 -1.01
CA ARG A 103 -21.03 -6.03 -1.71
C ARG A 103 -20.07 -6.83 -0.85
N PHE A 104 -19.30 -6.18 0.00
CA PHE A 104 -18.21 -6.81 0.75
C PHE A 104 -18.45 -6.87 2.26
N GLY A 105 -19.47 -6.15 2.76
CA GLY A 105 -19.85 -6.13 4.17
C GLY A 105 -19.00 -5.16 5.01
N ASP A 106 -19.55 -4.79 6.17
CA ASP A 106 -18.94 -3.84 7.11
C ASP A 106 -17.56 -4.31 7.60
N GLU A 107 -17.39 -5.62 7.79
CA GLU A 107 -16.11 -6.17 8.26
C GLU A 107 -14.96 -5.89 7.29
N THR A 108 -15.16 -6.17 6.00
CA THR A 108 -14.16 -5.89 4.95
C THR A 108 -13.85 -4.40 4.87
N MET A 109 -14.89 -3.56 4.91
CA MET A 109 -14.71 -2.10 4.80
C MET A 109 -14.05 -1.52 6.04
N ALA A 110 -14.31 -2.04 7.23
CA ALA A 110 -13.60 -1.66 8.44
C ALA A 110 -12.10 -1.99 8.38
N LEU A 111 -11.71 -3.08 7.71
CA LEU A 111 -10.30 -3.40 7.46
C LEU A 111 -9.64 -2.39 6.51
N VAL A 112 -10.33 -2.04 5.41
CA VAL A 112 -9.86 -1.03 4.45
C VAL A 112 -9.67 0.31 5.16
N GLU A 113 -10.68 0.76 5.91
CA GLU A 113 -10.66 2.03 6.62
C GLU A 113 -9.53 2.09 7.67
N ALA A 114 -9.29 0.99 8.39
CA ALA A 114 -8.26 0.91 9.42
C ALA A 114 -6.82 1.06 8.91
N VAL A 115 -6.56 0.83 7.61
CA VAL A 115 -5.23 0.99 7.01
C VAL A 115 -5.13 2.21 6.12
N THR A 116 -6.25 2.89 5.82
CA THR A 116 -6.32 4.13 5.03
C THR A 116 -5.77 5.30 5.85
N GLU A 117 -4.84 6.06 5.27
CA GLU A 117 -4.27 7.25 5.93
C GLU A 117 -5.15 8.49 5.69
N GLN A 118 -5.39 9.23 6.77
CA GLN A 118 -6.01 10.56 6.64
C GLN A 118 -4.94 11.57 6.22
N LYS A 119 -4.87 11.86 4.91
CA LYS A 119 -3.91 12.81 4.33
C LYS A 119 -4.23 14.26 4.71
N GLU A 120 -5.50 14.56 4.97
CA GLU A 120 -6.01 15.90 5.34
C GLU A 120 -6.94 15.82 6.54
N ILE A 121 -6.95 16.86 7.38
CA ILE A 121 -7.92 17.08 8.45
C ILE A 121 -8.34 18.56 8.38
N ASP A 122 -9.64 18.83 8.35
CA ASP A 122 -10.21 20.18 8.29
C ASP A 122 -9.60 21.04 7.17
N GLY A 123 -9.37 20.45 5.99
CA GLY A 123 -8.78 21.12 4.82
C GLY A 123 -7.29 21.43 4.95
N ARG A 124 -6.59 20.87 5.93
CA ARG A 124 -5.15 21.04 6.13
C ARG A 124 -4.42 19.73 5.87
N SER A 125 -3.43 19.78 4.98
CA SER A 125 -2.54 18.64 4.74
C SER A 125 -1.73 18.32 5.99
N ARG A 126 -1.62 17.03 6.31
CA ARG A 126 -0.89 16.53 7.48
C ARG A 126 0.53 16.13 7.10
N ALA A 127 1.49 16.45 7.97
CA ALA A 127 2.88 16.06 7.78
C ALA A 127 3.03 14.53 7.70
N TRP A 128 3.89 14.04 6.80
CA TRP A 128 4.14 12.62 6.61
C TRP A 128 4.49 11.90 7.92
N ILE A 129 5.38 12.49 8.72
CA ILE A 129 5.84 11.90 9.98
C ILE A 129 4.72 11.75 11.02
N GLU A 130 3.77 12.69 11.06
CA GLU A 130 2.62 12.63 11.97
C GLU A 130 1.69 11.48 11.60
N ARG A 131 1.36 11.36 10.30
CA ARG A 131 0.53 10.26 9.79
C ARG A 131 1.16 8.88 10.07
N LYS A 132 2.49 8.75 9.88
CA LYS A 132 3.18 7.48 10.13
C LYS A 132 3.27 7.14 11.62
N ARG A 133 3.46 8.12 12.49
CA ARG A 133 3.41 7.91 13.95
C ARG A 133 2.04 7.45 14.42
N GLU A 134 0.99 8.07 13.89
CA GLU A 134 -0.39 7.68 14.21
C GLU A 134 -0.71 6.26 13.71
N ALA A 135 -0.33 5.93 12.47
CA ALA A 135 -0.48 4.59 11.93
C ALA A 135 0.22 3.54 12.81
N ILE A 136 1.48 3.78 13.24
CA ILE A 136 2.20 2.88 14.14
C ILE A 136 1.48 2.76 15.49
N ALA A 137 1.01 3.87 16.07
CA ALA A 137 0.28 3.86 17.34
C ALA A 137 -1.03 3.06 17.22
N HIS A 138 -1.77 3.22 16.13
CA HIS A 138 -2.97 2.43 15.83
C HIS A 138 -2.64 0.93 15.75
N LEU A 139 -1.58 0.56 15.05
CA LEU A 139 -1.16 -0.84 14.90
C LEU A 139 -0.81 -1.51 16.24
N GLN A 140 -0.38 -0.77 17.27
CA GLN A 140 -0.10 -1.33 18.60
C GLN A 140 -1.32 -2.00 19.24
N HIS A 141 -2.55 -1.61 18.84
CA HIS A 141 -3.80 -2.08 19.41
C HIS A 141 -4.72 -2.74 18.36
N ALA A 142 -4.31 -2.76 17.10
CA ALA A 142 -5.12 -3.27 16.00
C ALA A 142 -5.38 -4.79 16.12
N ARG A 143 -6.46 -5.27 15.50
CA ARG A 143 -6.74 -6.70 15.36
C ARG A 143 -5.72 -7.38 14.43
N THR A 144 -5.59 -8.69 14.56
CA THR A 144 -4.65 -9.50 13.77
C THR A 144 -4.83 -9.31 12.26
N GLU A 145 -6.06 -9.20 11.78
CA GLU A 145 -6.39 -9.02 10.37
C GLU A 145 -5.87 -7.67 9.83
N ILE A 146 -5.98 -6.60 10.61
CA ILE A 146 -5.46 -5.27 10.27
C ILE A 146 -3.92 -5.30 10.23
N LEU A 147 -3.30 -5.96 11.21
CA LEU A 147 -1.85 -6.14 11.24
C LEU A 147 -1.35 -6.95 10.05
N ALA A 148 -2.03 -8.04 9.71
CA ALA A 148 -1.67 -8.88 8.57
C ALA A 148 -1.80 -8.11 7.24
N LEU A 149 -2.89 -7.35 7.07
CA LEU A 149 -3.09 -6.48 5.91
C LEU A 149 -1.97 -5.45 5.80
N LYS A 150 -1.63 -4.77 6.91
CA LYS A 150 -0.55 -3.78 6.90
C LYS A 150 0.82 -4.40 6.70
N ALA A 151 1.07 -5.59 7.24
CA ALA A 151 2.31 -6.33 7.01
C ALA A 151 2.48 -6.69 5.52
N ALA A 152 1.42 -7.19 4.87
CA ALA A 152 1.46 -7.53 3.44
C ALA A 152 1.66 -6.29 2.54
N ASP A 153 0.99 -5.17 2.84
CA ASP A 153 1.18 -3.90 2.15
C ASP A 153 2.64 -3.43 2.25
N VAL A 154 3.17 -3.33 3.48
CA VAL A 154 4.54 -2.86 3.71
C VAL A 154 5.57 -3.83 3.15
N LEU A 155 5.36 -5.14 3.28
CA LEU A 155 6.25 -6.16 2.71
C LEU A 155 6.40 -5.98 1.20
N HIS A 156 5.29 -5.85 0.46
CA HIS A 156 5.36 -5.64 -0.98
C HIS A 156 6.03 -4.30 -1.34
N ASN A 157 5.76 -3.24 -0.58
CA ASN A 157 6.40 -1.94 -0.80
C ASN A 157 7.92 -2.02 -0.59
N VAL A 158 8.37 -2.66 0.48
CA VAL A 158 9.81 -2.85 0.79
C VAL A 158 10.50 -3.69 -0.29
N GLN A 159 9.90 -4.83 -0.66
CA GLN A 159 10.44 -5.69 -1.71
C GLN A 159 10.56 -4.96 -3.05
N SER A 160 9.54 -4.17 -3.44
CA SER A 160 9.58 -3.35 -4.65
C SER A 160 10.72 -2.32 -4.61
N ILE A 161 10.93 -1.66 -3.48
CA ILE A 161 12.03 -0.70 -3.32
C ILE A 161 13.39 -1.40 -3.42
N CYS A 162 13.56 -2.57 -2.79
CA CYS A 162 14.81 -3.35 -2.91
C CYS A 162 15.11 -3.71 -4.37
N GLN A 163 14.10 -4.22 -5.09
CA GLN A 163 14.24 -4.55 -6.52
C GLN A 163 14.61 -3.32 -7.37
N ASP A 164 14.00 -2.18 -7.09
CA ASP A 164 14.29 -0.94 -7.80
C ASP A 164 15.70 -0.41 -7.48
N ILE A 165 16.17 -0.55 -6.23
CA ILE A 165 17.55 -0.21 -5.84
C ILE A 165 18.54 -1.13 -6.56
N ASP A 166 18.29 -2.42 -6.62
CA ASP A 166 19.13 -3.39 -7.31
C ASP A 166 19.22 -3.11 -8.82
N ALA A 167 18.12 -2.64 -9.43
CA ALA A 167 18.05 -2.37 -10.85
C ALA A 167 18.61 -1.00 -11.26
N ALA A 168 18.42 0.05 -10.43
CA ALA A 168 18.69 1.44 -10.82
C ALA A 168 19.50 2.24 -9.80
N GLY A 169 19.90 1.64 -8.68
CA GLY A 169 20.66 2.30 -7.63
C GLY A 169 19.78 3.02 -6.58
N PRO A 170 20.40 3.46 -5.46
CA PRO A 170 19.70 4.06 -4.32
C PRO A 170 19.12 5.44 -4.62
N GLU A 171 19.51 6.08 -5.70
CA GLU A 171 18.99 7.38 -6.17
C GLU A 171 17.47 7.32 -6.39
N ILE A 172 16.91 6.13 -6.59
CA ILE A 172 15.45 5.94 -6.70
C ILE A 172 14.71 6.42 -5.44
N MET A 173 15.39 6.47 -4.31
CA MET A 173 14.79 6.97 -3.07
C MET A 173 14.39 8.45 -3.13
N GLN A 174 14.99 9.23 -4.04
CA GLN A 174 14.65 10.65 -4.27
C GLN A 174 13.21 10.83 -4.78
N ARG A 175 12.58 9.78 -5.32
CA ARG A 175 11.17 9.80 -5.76
C ARG A 175 10.19 9.86 -4.58
N PHE A 176 10.62 9.53 -3.36
CA PHE A 176 9.78 9.54 -2.17
C PHE A 176 9.82 10.91 -1.46
N ASN A 177 8.73 11.27 -0.78
CA ASN A 177 8.62 12.52 -0.03
C ASN A 177 9.37 12.46 1.31
N ALA A 178 9.63 11.25 1.82
CA ALA A 178 10.39 11.01 3.03
C ALA A 178 11.85 10.69 2.69
N SER A 179 12.78 11.05 3.58
CA SER A 179 14.17 10.64 3.44
C SER A 179 14.32 9.11 3.54
N PRO A 180 15.42 8.52 3.02
CA PRO A 180 15.71 7.10 3.20
C PRO A 180 15.65 6.65 4.65
N ASP A 181 16.20 7.44 5.58
CA ASP A 181 16.19 7.15 7.02
C ASP A 181 14.77 7.17 7.60
N GLN A 182 13.95 8.15 7.22
CA GLN A 182 12.55 8.22 7.64
C GLN A 182 11.75 7.03 7.10
N THR A 183 11.97 6.66 5.85
CA THR A 183 11.32 5.51 5.20
C THR A 183 11.70 4.21 5.92
N LEU A 184 12.99 4.00 6.17
CA LEU A 184 13.48 2.83 6.89
C LEU A 184 12.98 2.79 8.33
N TRP A 185 12.94 3.93 9.03
CA TRP A 185 12.37 4.03 10.38
C TRP A 185 10.90 3.56 10.40
N TYR A 186 10.10 4.02 9.46
CA TYR A 186 8.70 3.63 9.39
C TYR A 186 8.54 2.12 9.16
N TYR A 187 9.25 1.56 8.20
CA TYR A 187 9.15 0.12 7.89
C TYR A 187 9.65 -0.76 9.03
N ARG A 188 10.75 -0.38 9.69
CA ARG A 188 11.22 -1.05 10.91
C ARG A 188 10.18 -1.01 12.03
N SER A 189 9.56 0.15 12.24
CA SER A 189 8.52 0.29 13.28
C SER A 189 7.32 -0.61 13.03
N VAL A 190 6.89 -0.75 11.76
CA VAL A 190 5.80 -1.67 11.39
C VAL A 190 6.24 -3.13 11.57
N ALA A 191 7.43 -3.50 11.11
CA ALA A 191 7.98 -4.84 11.27
C ALA A 191 8.07 -5.24 12.76
N ASP A 192 8.56 -4.35 13.60
CA ASP A 192 8.62 -4.54 15.05
C ASP A 192 7.25 -4.82 15.68
N VAL A 193 6.21 -4.07 15.30
CA VAL A 193 4.86 -4.30 15.82
C VAL A 193 4.32 -5.64 15.31
N CYS A 194 4.47 -5.93 14.03
CA CYS A 194 4.04 -7.19 13.43
C CYS A 194 4.76 -8.39 14.04
N GLY A 195 6.08 -8.32 14.22
CA GLY A 195 6.88 -9.38 14.83
C GLY A 195 6.47 -9.72 16.26
N ARG A 196 6.04 -8.72 17.04
CA ARG A 196 5.55 -8.96 18.42
C ARG A 196 4.12 -9.48 18.49
N ARG A 197 3.28 -9.23 17.47
CA ARG A 197 1.83 -9.38 17.58
C ARG A 197 1.20 -10.37 16.61
N LEU A 198 1.81 -10.59 15.42
CA LEU A 198 1.31 -11.59 14.48
C LEU A 198 1.71 -12.98 14.93
N THR A 199 0.72 -13.85 15.06
CA THR A 199 0.87 -15.25 15.46
C THR A 199 0.09 -16.17 14.53
N GLY A 200 0.27 -17.48 14.65
CA GLY A 200 -0.43 -18.46 13.83
C GLY A 200 -0.09 -18.33 12.34
N PRO A 201 -1.06 -18.49 11.42
CA PRO A 201 -0.81 -18.47 9.98
C PRO A 201 -0.17 -17.18 9.47
N ALA A 202 -0.51 -16.05 10.09
CA ALA A 202 0.01 -14.74 9.70
C ALA A 202 1.45 -14.45 10.18
N SER A 203 2.05 -15.30 11.03
CA SER A 203 3.42 -15.09 11.53
C SER A 203 4.46 -15.12 10.42
N GLY A 204 4.21 -15.85 9.33
CA GLY A 204 5.07 -15.85 8.14
C GLY A 204 5.23 -14.46 7.53
N LEU A 205 4.15 -13.67 7.46
CA LEU A 205 4.20 -12.29 6.96
C LEU A 205 5.12 -11.40 7.81
N ALA A 206 5.10 -11.56 9.14
CA ALA A 206 5.97 -10.80 10.03
C ALA A 206 7.44 -11.15 9.84
N HIS A 207 7.74 -12.44 9.64
CA HIS A 207 9.10 -12.91 9.40
C HIS A 207 9.64 -12.39 8.06
N GLU A 208 8.89 -12.56 6.98
CA GLU A 208 9.29 -12.06 5.65
C GLU A 208 9.42 -10.53 5.62
N LEU A 209 8.58 -9.81 6.36
CA LEU A 209 8.67 -8.36 6.48
C LEU A 209 9.95 -7.94 7.20
N ASP A 210 10.32 -8.60 8.29
CA ASP A 210 11.57 -8.31 9.03
C ASP A 210 12.81 -8.55 8.15
N GLU A 211 12.84 -9.68 7.43
CA GLU A 211 13.91 -9.99 6.48
C GLU A 211 14.01 -8.95 5.35
N ALA A 212 12.87 -8.55 4.76
CA ALA A 212 12.83 -7.56 3.69
C ALA A 212 13.31 -6.17 4.18
N VAL A 213 12.90 -5.77 5.39
CA VAL A 213 13.35 -4.50 6.00
C VAL A 213 14.84 -4.56 6.32
N GLY A 214 15.36 -5.72 6.75
CA GLY A 214 16.79 -5.95 6.92
C GLY A 214 17.56 -5.80 5.60
N ALA A 215 17.05 -6.39 4.52
CA ALA A 215 17.65 -6.26 3.18
C ALA A 215 17.65 -4.80 2.69
N LEU A 216 16.55 -4.07 2.88
CA LEU A 216 16.48 -2.64 2.55
C LEU A 216 17.53 -1.83 3.32
N ALA A 217 17.71 -2.11 4.61
CA ALA A 217 18.71 -1.42 5.42
C ALA A 217 20.14 -1.63 4.89
N VAL A 218 20.46 -2.86 4.45
CA VAL A 218 21.75 -3.20 3.85
C VAL A 218 21.92 -2.50 2.50
N ALA A 219 20.88 -2.52 1.64
CA ALA A 219 20.90 -1.86 0.35
C ALA A 219 21.15 -0.36 0.48
N LEU A 220 20.51 0.31 1.43
CA LEU A 220 20.73 1.72 1.68
C LEU A 220 22.12 2.02 2.27
N ALA A 221 22.63 1.20 3.19
CA ALA A 221 23.94 1.42 3.83
C ALA A 221 25.11 1.17 2.86
N GLY A 222 25.00 0.18 1.99
CA GLY A 222 26.07 -0.20 1.03
C GLY A 222 26.41 0.90 0.01
N HIS A 223 25.50 1.84 -0.21
CA HIS A 223 25.69 2.95 -1.17
C HIS A 223 26.04 4.29 -0.51
N PHE A 224 25.94 4.41 0.81
CA PHE A 224 26.36 5.57 1.58
C PHE A 224 27.81 5.49 2.10
N ASN A 225 28.68 4.65 1.51
CA ASN A 225 30.08 4.58 1.91
C ASN A 225 30.88 5.74 1.24
N PRO A 226 31.31 6.80 1.98
CA PRO A 226 31.97 7.97 1.40
C PRO A 226 33.39 7.71 0.85
N LEU A 227 33.83 6.45 0.79
CA LEU A 227 35.19 6.09 0.39
C LEU A 227 35.38 5.81 -1.12
N THR A 228 34.34 5.94 -1.97
CA THR A 228 34.45 5.67 -3.42
C THR A 228 34.51 6.90 -4.32
N THR A 229 34.51 8.13 -3.79
CA THR A 229 34.61 9.38 -4.58
C THR A 229 36.00 9.95 -4.70
N ASN A 230 37.08 9.13 -4.66
CA ASN A 230 38.42 9.64 -4.88
C ASN A 230 39.29 8.67 -5.69
N ARG A 231 38.93 8.42 -6.96
CA ARG A 231 39.83 7.87 -7.97
C ARG A 231 39.46 8.37 -9.36
N SER A 232 39.79 9.62 -9.66
CA SER A 232 40.19 10.04 -11.00
C SER A 232 40.58 11.51 -10.95
N ASP A 233 41.79 11.82 -10.56
CA ASP A 233 42.55 12.89 -11.18
C ASP A 233 44.02 12.82 -10.69
N SER A 234 44.81 12.01 -11.36
CA SER A 234 46.28 12.18 -11.38
C SER A 234 46.86 11.35 -12.51
N SER A 235 46.79 11.85 -13.72
CA SER A 235 47.75 11.55 -14.80
C SER A 235 47.53 12.52 -15.95
N ARG A 236 48.09 13.70 -15.83
CA ARG A 236 48.60 14.51 -16.95
C ARG A 236 49.77 15.32 -16.46
N GLU A 237 50.97 14.81 -16.63
CA GLU A 237 52.15 15.52 -17.04
C GLU A 237 52.78 14.76 -18.20
#